data_0919a67eed66844b4efefae290dc342f
#
_entry.id   0919a67eed66844b4efefae290dc342f
#
_cell.length_a   1.000
_cell.length_b   1.000
_cell.length_c   1.000
_cell.angle_alpha   90.00
_cell.angle_beta   90.00
_cell.angle_gamma   90.00
#
_symmetry.space_group_name_H-M   'P 1'
#
loop_
_entity.id
_entity.type
_entity.pdbx_description
1 polymer ?
#
loop_
_entity_poly.entity_id
_entity_poly.type
_entity_poly.pdbx_seq_one_letter_code
_entity_poly.pdbx_strand_id
1 'polypeptide(L)'
;GGGSTLFFCKHAQTVYSVEDHPEWFKTLSETITRKGYTNWIGQFVPSEPYTGTQSRNPGDPDHFMSGAIGMEQLSFEQYATAINQYPDQFFDWVLVDGRARPSCLKQAIPHVKSGGYLVLDNSDRPYYLSFLKDELGLSFNVVLDRAGPTLYTPDFTRTTIFQKK
;
A
#
# COMPACT_ATOMS: atom_id res chain seq x y z
N GLY A 1 -4.93 0.69 12.87
CA GLY A 1 -5.17 0.32 11.48
C GLY A 1 -6.45 -0.44 11.25
N GLY A 2 -6.64 -0.82 10.00
CA GLY A 2 -7.73 -1.71 9.59
C GLY A 2 -9.04 -1.02 9.20
N GLY A 3 -9.17 0.29 9.37
CA GLY A 3 -10.39 1.03 8.99
C GLY A 3 -10.71 0.93 7.50
N SER A 4 -9.72 1.08 6.65
CA SER A 4 -9.83 0.91 5.18
C SER A 4 -10.23 -0.51 4.81
N THR A 5 -9.62 -1.53 5.42
CA THR A 5 -9.97 -2.93 5.18
C THR A 5 -11.43 -3.22 5.54
N LEU A 6 -11.89 -2.74 6.71
CA LEU A 6 -13.29 -2.89 7.12
C LEU A 6 -14.26 -2.15 6.19
N PHE A 7 -13.86 -0.98 5.68
CA PHE A 7 -14.64 -0.27 4.67
C PHE A 7 -14.77 -1.10 3.39
N PHE A 8 -13.65 -1.62 2.87
CA PHE A 8 -13.69 -2.45 1.66
C PHE A 8 -14.46 -3.75 1.85
N CYS A 9 -14.40 -4.40 3.03
CA CYS A 9 -15.20 -5.60 3.31
C CYS A 9 -16.72 -5.35 3.18
N LYS A 10 -17.19 -4.12 3.36
CA LYS A 10 -18.60 -3.76 3.16
C LYS A 10 -18.98 -3.54 1.69
N HIS A 11 -18.02 -3.19 0.84
CA HIS A 11 -18.31 -2.65 -0.49
C HIS A 11 -17.73 -3.46 -1.64
N ALA A 12 -16.77 -4.36 -1.37
CA ALA A 12 -16.12 -5.20 -2.38
C ALA A 12 -16.56 -6.66 -2.26
N GLN A 13 -16.49 -7.40 -3.36
CA GLN A 13 -16.76 -8.84 -3.36
C GLN A 13 -15.67 -9.61 -2.61
N THR A 14 -14.40 -9.25 -2.81
CA THR A 14 -13.25 -9.85 -2.13
C THR A 14 -12.25 -8.76 -1.78
N VAL A 15 -11.69 -8.86 -0.59
CA VAL A 15 -10.67 -7.93 -0.08
C VAL A 15 -9.42 -8.72 0.26
N TYR A 16 -8.33 -8.38 -0.39
CA TYR A 16 -6.99 -8.88 -0.08
C TYR A 16 -6.24 -7.80 0.71
N SER A 17 -5.58 -8.18 1.79
CA SER A 17 -4.74 -7.24 2.52
C SER A 17 -3.45 -7.88 3.01
N VAL A 18 -2.38 -7.10 3.01
CA VAL A 18 -1.07 -7.47 3.54
C VAL A 18 -0.74 -6.56 4.71
N GLU A 19 -0.27 -7.11 5.80
CA GLU A 19 0.07 -6.39 7.02
C GLU A 19 1.43 -6.88 7.54
N ASP A 20 2.31 -5.96 7.92
CA ASP A 20 3.64 -6.26 8.45
C ASP A 20 3.71 -6.31 9.98
N HIS A 21 2.73 -5.72 10.66
CA HIS A 21 2.69 -5.62 12.11
C HIS A 21 1.82 -6.72 12.74
N PRO A 22 2.37 -7.61 13.58
CA PRO A 22 1.67 -8.80 14.07
C PRO A 22 0.43 -8.45 14.90
N GLU A 23 0.53 -7.44 15.77
CA GLU A 23 -0.58 -7.04 16.64
C GLU A 23 -1.74 -6.42 15.83
N TRP A 24 -1.41 -5.67 14.79
CA TRP A 24 -2.44 -5.08 13.93
C TRP A 24 -3.12 -6.13 13.07
N PHE A 25 -2.36 -7.10 12.53
CA PHE A 25 -2.92 -8.22 11.81
C PHE A 25 -3.87 -9.04 12.68
N LYS A 26 -3.45 -9.36 13.93
CA LYS A 26 -4.27 -10.07 14.90
C LYS A 26 -5.57 -9.30 15.20
N THR A 27 -5.46 -8.03 15.57
CA THR A 27 -6.62 -7.19 15.91
C THR A 27 -7.60 -7.06 14.74
N LEU A 28 -7.08 -6.92 13.51
CA LEU A 28 -7.90 -6.86 12.30
C LEU A 28 -8.62 -8.18 12.06
N SER A 29 -7.91 -9.31 12.16
CA SER A 29 -8.48 -10.66 11.96
C SER A 29 -9.61 -10.94 12.96
N GLU A 30 -9.40 -10.64 14.24
CA GLU A 30 -10.42 -10.78 15.29
C GLU A 30 -11.63 -9.88 15.01
N THR A 31 -11.39 -8.65 14.56
CA THR A 31 -12.47 -7.71 14.26
C THR A 31 -13.29 -8.14 13.05
N ILE A 32 -12.66 -8.64 11.99
CA ILE A 32 -13.31 -9.17 10.80
C ILE A 32 -14.18 -10.38 11.16
N THR A 33 -13.62 -11.33 11.92
CA THR A 33 -14.36 -12.51 12.41
C THR A 33 -15.58 -12.10 13.24
N ARG A 34 -15.40 -11.20 14.21
CA ARG A 34 -16.49 -10.71 15.08
C ARG A 34 -17.60 -10.00 14.29
N LYS A 35 -17.26 -9.32 13.20
CA LYS A 35 -18.23 -8.65 12.33
C LYS A 35 -18.87 -9.56 11.28
N GLY A 36 -18.43 -10.82 11.19
CA GLY A 36 -18.98 -11.81 10.27
C GLY A 36 -18.61 -11.58 8.79
N TYR A 37 -17.54 -10.86 8.49
CA TYR A 37 -17.07 -10.71 7.11
C TYR A 37 -16.40 -12.02 6.66
N THR A 38 -16.83 -12.55 5.52
CA THR A 38 -16.32 -13.79 4.91
C THR A 38 -15.55 -13.55 3.61
N ASN A 39 -15.49 -12.31 3.19
CA ASN A 39 -14.88 -11.87 1.92
C ASN A 39 -13.47 -11.28 2.07
N TRP A 40 -12.81 -11.50 3.21
CA TRP A 40 -11.46 -11.01 3.48
C TRP A 40 -10.42 -12.13 3.42
N ILE A 41 -9.34 -11.87 2.72
CA ILE A 41 -8.16 -12.72 2.63
C ILE A 41 -6.97 -11.88 3.11
N GLY A 42 -6.58 -12.08 4.37
CA GLY A 42 -5.46 -11.38 4.99
C GLY A 42 -4.18 -12.19 4.95
N GLN A 43 -3.07 -11.53 4.69
CA GLN A 43 -1.74 -12.12 4.71
C GLN A 43 -0.85 -11.33 5.68
N PHE A 44 -0.26 -12.02 6.65
CA PHE A 44 0.78 -11.47 7.51
C PHE A 44 2.14 -11.68 6.85
N VAL A 45 2.84 -10.59 6.55
CA VAL A 45 4.17 -10.62 5.93
C VAL A 45 5.07 -9.64 6.70
N PRO A 46 5.82 -10.14 7.69
CA PRO A 46 6.71 -9.30 8.49
C PRO A 46 7.87 -8.75 7.65
N SER A 47 8.41 -7.63 8.08
CA SER A 47 9.68 -7.14 7.56
C SER A 47 10.83 -8.05 8.00
N GLU A 48 11.90 -8.08 7.20
CA GLU A 48 13.10 -8.86 7.47
C GLU A 48 14.31 -7.95 7.74
N PRO A 49 15.32 -8.39 8.51
CA PRO A 49 16.56 -7.65 8.62
C PRO A 49 17.21 -7.45 7.25
N TYR A 50 17.63 -6.24 6.97
CA TYR A 50 18.42 -5.97 5.76
C TYR A 50 19.88 -6.36 5.99
N THR A 51 20.38 -7.29 5.19
CA THR A 51 21.75 -7.82 5.29
C THR A 51 22.71 -7.28 4.26
N GLY A 52 22.23 -6.42 3.34
CA GLY A 52 23.06 -5.80 2.31
C GLY A 52 23.94 -4.67 2.85
N THR A 53 24.96 -4.32 2.09
CA THR A 53 25.93 -3.25 2.44
C THR A 53 25.69 -1.93 1.68
N GLN A 54 24.75 -1.94 0.73
CA GLN A 54 24.45 -0.75 -0.09
C GLN A 54 23.65 0.28 0.71
N SER A 55 23.95 1.56 0.45
CA SER A 55 23.12 2.66 0.92
C SER A 55 21.75 2.60 0.24
N ARG A 56 20.68 2.72 1.02
CA ARG A 56 19.31 2.67 0.52
C ARG A 56 18.63 4.02 0.64
N ASN A 57 17.70 4.27 -0.28
CA ASN A 57 16.85 5.45 -0.33
C ASN A 57 15.38 5.00 -0.25
N PRO A 58 14.58 5.45 0.75
CA PRO A 58 13.19 5.06 0.86
C PRO A 58 12.29 5.57 -0.29
N GLY A 59 12.79 6.48 -1.11
CA GLY A 59 12.12 6.93 -2.33
C GLY A 59 12.35 6.00 -3.52
N ASP A 60 13.43 5.23 -3.51
CA ASP A 60 13.74 4.29 -4.59
C ASP A 60 12.88 3.02 -4.43
N PRO A 61 12.02 2.71 -5.42
CA PRO A 61 11.12 1.55 -5.34
C PRO A 61 11.85 0.20 -5.32
N ASP A 62 13.09 0.12 -5.76
CA ASP A 62 13.88 -1.11 -5.79
C ASP A 62 14.64 -1.35 -4.48
N HIS A 63 14.59 -0.42 -3.56
CA HIS A 63 15.25 -0.57 -2.26
C HIS A 63 14.37 -1.21 -1.18
N PHE A 64 13.07 -1.39 -1.40
CA PHE A 64 12.13 -2.03 -0.47
C PHE A 64 12.26 -1.52 0.97
N MET A 65 12.49 -0.21 1.12
CA MET A 65 12.79 0.46 2.38
C MET A 65 11.62 1.34 2.83
N SER A 66 11.33 1.32 4.12
CA SER A 66 10.43 2.29 4.73
C SER A 66 11.20 3.52 5.20
N GLY A 67 10.67 4.72 4.93
CA GLY A 67 11.20 5.97 5.49
C GLY A 67 10.72 6.27 6.92
N ALA A 68 10.09 5.32 7.60
CA ALA A 68 9.69 5.48 9.00
C ALA A 68 10.91 5.31 9.92
N ILE A 69 10.99 6.16 10.95
CA ILE A 69 12.09 6.11 11.94
C ILE A 69 12.16 4.74 12.61
N GLY A 70 13.37 4.19 12.72
CA GLY A 70 13.64 2.88 13.32
C GLY A 70 13.44 1.70 12.36
N MET A 71 13.10 1.95 11.08
CA MET A 71 12.90 0.92 10.07
C MET A 71 14.05 0.84 9.05
N GLU A 72 15.14 1.59 9.27
CA GLU A 72 16.22 1.77 8.29
C GLU A 72 16.98 0.46 8.00
N GLN A 73 17.01 -0.46 8.98
CA GLN A 73 17.68 -1.76 8.87
C GLN A 73 16.74 -2.90 8.48
N LEU A 74 15.53 -2.58 8.02
CA LEU A 74 14.55 -3.56 7.62
C LEU A 74 14.33 -3.55 6.11
N SER A 75 14.08 -4.72 5.54
CA SER A 75 13.61 -4.92 4.17
C SER A 75 12.12 -5.27 4.18
N PHE A 76 11.38 -4.63 3.29
CA PHE A 76 9.96 -4.88 3.04
C PHE A 76 9.75 -5.54 1.67
N GLU A 77 10.76 -6.27 1.16
CA GLU A 77 10.70 -6.88 -0.17
C GLU A 77 9.54 -7.87 -0.27
N GLN A 78 9.46 -8.85 0.62
CA GLN A 78 8.37 -9.83 0.62
C GLN A 78 7.00 -9.17 0.81
N TYR A 79 6.93 -8.13 1.65
CA TYR A 79 5.71 -7.36 1.87
C TYR A 79 5.25 -6.64 0.59
N ALA A 80 6.14 -5.95 -0.09
CA ALA A 80 5.80 -5.20 -1.31
C ALA A 80 5.52 -6.13 -2.50
N THR A 81 6.22 -7.27 -2.59
CA THR A 81 6.06 -8.24 -3.67
C THR A 81 4.94 -9.25 -3.43
N ALA A 82 4.28 -9.23 -2.28
CA ALA A 82 3.17 -10.14 -1.98
C ALA A 82 2.03 -10.05 -3.02
N ILE A 83 1.87 -8.92 -3.69
CA ILE A 83 0.88 -8.73 -4.76
C ILE A 83 1.20 -9.57 -6.01
N ASN A 84 2.48 -9.92 -6.25
CA ASN A 84 2.93 -10.63 -7.44
C ASN A 84 2.46 -12.08 -7.54
N GLN A 85 1.84 -12.62 -6.49
CA GLN A 85 1.14 -13.92 -6.54
C GLN A 85 -0.15 -13.88 -7.37
N TYR A 86 -0.64 -12.70 -7.70
CA TYR A 86 -1.84 -12.50 -8.52
C TYR A 86 -1.45 -12.15 -9.96
N PRO A 87 -2.29 -12.45 -10.95
CA PRO A 87 -2.00 -12.09 -12.34
C PRO A 87 -2.07 -10.58 -12.55
N ASP A 88 -1.49 -10.12 -13.67
CA ASP A 88 -1.66 -8.74 -14.13
C ASP A 88 -3.14 -8.41 -14.32
N GLN A 89 -3.50 -7.15 -14.11
CA GLN A 89 -4.86 -6.65 -14.26
C GLN A 89 -5.91 -7.43 -13.44
N PHE A 90 -5.55 -7.83 -12.23
CA PHE A 90 -6.41 -8.62 -11.35
C PHE A 90 -7.32 -7.74 -10.46
N PHE A 91 -6.81 -6.62 -9.97
CA PHE A 91 -7.50 -5.79 -8.99
C PHE A 91 -8.25 -4.62 -9.63
N ASP A 92 -9.49 -4.40 -9.17
CA ASP A 92 -10.26 -3.18 -9.52
C ASP A 92 -9.74 -1.97 -8.73
N TRP A 93 -9.28 -2.19 -7.48
CA TRP A 93 -8.70 -1.20 -6.58
C TRP A 93 -7.48 -1.74 -5.87
N VAL A 94 -6.41 -0.94 -5.81
CA VAL A 94 -5.24 -1.20 -4.94
C VAL A 94 -5.01 0.03 -4.08
N LEU A 95 -5.00 -0.15 -2.75
CA LEU A 95 -4.65 0.90 -1.78
C LEU A 95 -3.24 0.66 -1.23
N VAL A 96 -2.38 1.66 -1.37
CA VAL A 96 -1.03 1.68 -0.80
C VAL A 96 -1.03 2.64 0.39
N ASP A 97 -1.11 2.07 1.61
CA ASP A 97 -1.22 2.81 2.88
C ASP A 97 -0.27 2.24 3.97
N GLY A 98 0.62 1.33 3.62
CA GLY A 98 1.52 0.67 4.57
C GLY A 98 2.96 1.16 4.52
N ARG A 99 3.90 0.20 4.53
CA ARG A 99 5.34 0.42 4.49
C ARG A 99 5.88 0.42 3.07
N ALA A 100 7.13 0.90 2.89
CA ALA A 100 7.84 0.89 1.61
C ALA A 100 6.95 1.28 0.41
N ARG A 101 6.17 2.36 0.55
CA ARG A 101 5.11 2.74 -0.42
C ARG A 101 5.62 2.90 -1.85
N PRO A 102 6.81 3.45 -2.15
CA PRO A 102 7.33 3.46 -3.52
C PRO A 102 7.46 2.07 -4.11
N SER A 103 7.97 1.10 -3.33
CA SER A 103 8.07 -0.30 -3.78
C SER A 103 6.70 -0.93 -3.98
N CYS A 104 5.76 -0.72 -3.05
CA CYS A 104 4.39 -1.21 -3.19
C CYS A 104 3.69 -0.60 -4.42
N LEU A 105 3.89 0.69 -4.72
CA LEU A 105 3.35 1.32 -5.91
C LEU A 105 3.90 0.67 -7.18
N LYS A 106 5.23 0.51 -7.28
CA LYS A 106 5.86 -0.14 -8.44
C LYS A 106 5.30 -1.53 -8.69
N GLN A 107 5.21 -2.34 -7.63
CA GLN A 107 4.65 -3.68 -7.73
C GLN A 107 3.15 -3.67 -8.08
N ALA A 108 2.38 -2.68 -7.62
CA ALA A 108 0.94 -2.60 -7.86
C ALA A 108 0.56 -2.23 -9.30
N ILE A 109 1.39 -1.44 -9.99
CA ILE A 109 1.10 -0.90 -11.35
C ILE A 109 0.60 -1.97 -12.33
N PRO A 110 1.27 -3.12 -12.54
CA PRO A 110 0.80 -4.13 -13.47
C PRO A 110 -0.51 -4.79 -13.04
N HIS A 111 -0.75 -4.94 -11.76
CA HIS A 111 -1.89 -5.71 -11.21
C HIS A 111 -3.21 -4.94 -11.16
N VAL A 112 -3.21 -3.62 -11.34
CA VAL A 112 -4.45 -2.84 -11.47
C VAL A 112 -5.06 -3.07 -12.85
N LYS A 113 -6.37 -3.33 -12.94
CA LYS A 113 -7.11 -3.46 -14.20
C LYS A 113 -7.10 -2.15 -15.00
N SER A 114 -7.22 -2.23 -16.32
CA SER A 114 -7.56 -1.05 -17.13
C SER A 114 -8.90 -0.47 -16.64
N GLY A 115 -8.95 0.85 -16.44
CA GLY A 115 -10.07 1.55 -15.81
C GLY A 115 -10.14 1.40 -14.29
N GLY A 116 -9.33 0.53 -13.68
CA GLY A 116 -9.23 0.37 -12.22
C GLY A 116 -8.44 1.49 -11.54
N TYR A 117 -8.30 1.41 -10.22
CA TYR A 117 -7.77 2.51 -9.41
C TYR A 117 -6.58 2.08 -8.54
N LEU A 118 -5.58 2.94 -8.50
CA LEU A 118 -4.45 2.88 -7.58
C LEU A 118 -4.56 4.08 -6.62
N VAL A 119 -4.59 3.81 -5.32
CA VAL A 119 -4.75 4.84 -4.29
C VAL A 119 -3.47 4.90 -3.46
N LEU A 120 -2.90 6.09 -3.33
CA LEU A 120 -1.76 6.35 -2.47
C LEU A 120 -2.19 7.27 -1.33
N ASP A 121 -2.08 6.79 -0.10
CA ASP A 121 -2.24 7.62 1.08
C ASP A 121 -0.93 8.28 1.50
N ASN A 122 -1.00 9.44 2.19
CA ASN A 122 0.11 10.33 2.53
C ASN A 122 0.97 10.72 1.31
N SER A 123 0.34 10.96 0.17
CA SER A 123 1.00 11.36 -1.09
C SER A 123 1.63 12.77 -1.04
N ASP A 124 1.46 13.49 0.06
CA ASP A 124 2.16 14.72 0.40
C ASP A 124 3.66 14.53 0.64
N ARG A 125 4.12 13.29 0.84
CA ARG A 125 5.56 12.98 0.97
C ARG A 125 6.21 12.90 -0.40
N PRO A 126 7.06 13.89 -0.80
CA PRO A 126 7.55 14.02 -2.18
C PRO A 126 8.30 12.79 -2.68
N TYR A 127 9.01 12.09 -1.79
CA TYR A 127 9.83 10.94 -2.17
C TYR A 127 9.01 9.70 -2.57
N TYR A 128 7.69 9.64 -2.25
CA TYR A 128 6.86 8.51 -2.65
C TYR A 128 6.65 8.40 -4.15
N LEU A 129 6.65 9.51 -4.85
CA LEU A 129 6.38 9.56 -6.29
C LEU A 129 7.62 9.92 -7.14
N SER A 130 8.75 10.30 -6.51
CA SER A 130 9.90 10.87 -7.20
C SER A 130 10.47 9.97 -8.30
N PHE A 131 10.53 8.67 -8.08
CA PHE A 131 11.06 7.70 -9.03
C PHE A 131 10.00 7.11 -9.99
N LEU A 132 8.72 7.25 -9.66
CA LEU A 132 7.62 6.61 -10.39
C LEU A 132 6.76 7.60 -11.19
N LYS A 133 7.12 8.89 -11.18
CA LYS A 133 6.31 9.94 -11.78
C LYS A 133 6.03 9.72 -13.26
N ASP A 134 7.06 9.35 -14.01
CA ASP A 134 6.94 9.13 -15.45
C ASP A 134 6.13 7.86 -15.76
N GLU A 135 6.41 6.76 -15.06
CA GLU A 135 5.70 5.48 -15.22
C GLU A 135 4.21 5.61 -14.87
N LEU A 136 3.91 6.27 -13.74
CA LEU A 136 2.53 6.57 -13.37
C LEU A 136 1.86 7.50 -14.38
N GLY A 137 2.55 8.54 -14.86
CA GLY A 137 2.03 9.47 -15.86
C GLY A 137 1.74 8.82 -17.22
N LEU A 138 2.53 7.81 -17.61
CA LEU A 138 2.28 7.02 -18.81
C LEU A 138 1.06 6.12 -18.68
N SER A 139 0.89 5.46 -17.54
CA SER A 139 -0.07 4.38 -17.33
C SER A 139 -1.38 4.82 -16.67
N PHE A 140 -1.39 5.97 -15.98
CA PHE A 140 -2.53 6.42 -15.16
C PHE A 140 -2.85 7.90 -15.40
N ASN A 141 -4.11 8.25 -15.09
CA ASN A 141 -4.58 9.63 -14.95
C ASN A 141 -4.85 9.90 -13.46
N VAL A 142 -4.49 11.08 -12.95
CA VAL A 142 -4.89 11.52 -11.62
C VAL A 142 -6.36 11.92 -11.68
N VAL A 143 -7.21 11.25 -10.90
CA VAL A 143 -8.65 11.53 -10.84
C VAL A 143 -9.07 12.21 -9.55
N LEU A 144 -8.26 12.09 -8.50
CA LEU A 144 -8.44 12.81 -7.24
C LEU A 144 -7.07 13.07 -6.61
N ASP A 145 -6.89 14.29 -6.10
CA ASP A 145 -5.75 14.71 -5.32
C ASP A 145 -6.24 15.68 -4.25
N ARG A 146 -6.38 15.20 -3.00
CA ARG A 146 -7.00 15.94 -1.90
C ARG A 146 -6.20 15.82 -0.61
N ALA A 147 -6.02 16.97 0.05
CA ALA A 147 -5.59 17.03 1.44
C ALA A 147 -6.80 17.00 2.37
N GLY A 148 -6.66 16.30 3.47
CA GLY A 148 -7.68 16.20 4.51
C GLY A 148 -7.07 16.00 5.90
N PRO A 149 -7.84 16.21 6.97
CA PRO A 149 -7.38 16.00 8.35
C PRO A 149 -7.16 14.52 8.62
N THR A 150 -6.14 14.22 9.42
CA THR A 150 -5.94 12.88 9.96
C THR A 150 -6.81 12.66 11.20
N LEU A 151 -7.20 11.40 11.46
CA LEU A 151 -8.14 11.10 12.56
C LEU A 151 -7.53 11.26 13.97
N TYR A 152 -6.20 11.19 14.10
CA TYR A 152 -5.53 11.06 15.40
C TYR A 152 -4.44 12.09 15.66
N THR A 153 -4.14 12.95 14.69
CA THR A 153 -3.16 14.03 14.83
C THR A 153 -3.74 15.33 14.26
N PRO A 154 -3.24 16.50 14.69
CA PRO A 154 -3.72 17.79 14.17
C PRO A 154 -3.22 18.09 12.74
N ASP A 155 -2.60 17.10 12.10
CA ASP A 155 -1.99 17.26 10.79
C ASP A 155 -2.98 17.01 9.66
N PHE A 156 -2.64 17.51 8.48
CA PHE A 156 -3.29 17.18 7.23
C PHE A 156 -2.40 16.22 6.45
N THR A 157 -3.00 15.26 5.80
CA THR A 157 -2.34 14.38 4.84
C THR A 157 -3.04 14.45 3.50
N ARG A 158 -2.35 14.02 2.45
CA ARG A 158 -2.88 14.00 1.09
C ARG A 158 -3.11 12.57 0.64
N THR A 159 -4.23 12.35 -0.01
CA THR A 159 -4.52 11.09 -0.72
C THR A 159 -4.65 11.37 -2.20
N THR A 160 -3.95 10.61 -3.02
CA THR A 160 -4.04 10.68 -4.49
C THR A 160 -4.64 9.39 -5.02
N ILE A 161 -5.62 9.52 -5.92
CA ILE A 161 -6.23 8.42 -6.66
C ILE A 161 -5.85 8.54 -8.12
N PHE A 162 -5.29 7.47 -8.64
CA PHE A 162 -4.92 7.30 -10.03
C PHE A 162 -5.85 6.28 -10.68
N GLN A 163 -6.36 6.57 -11.88
CA GLN A 163 -7.11 5.63 -12.70
C GLN A 163 -6.24 5.10 -13.83
N LYS A 164 -6.14 3.79 -13.97
CA LYS A 164 -5.37 3.15 -15.04
C LYS A 164 -6.05 3.40 -16.40
N LYS A 165 -5.25 3.78 -17.38
CA LYS A 165 -5.70 4.03 -18.77
C LYS A 165 -6.15 2.76 -19.47
#